data_d9dbfc2600950882bbcb03e72ee991eb
#
_entry.id   d9dbfc2600950882bbcb03e72ee991eb
#
_cell.length_a   1.000
_cell.length_b   1.000
_cell.length_c   1.000
_cell.angle_alpha   90.00
_cell.angle_beta   90.00
_cell.angle_gamma   90.00
#
_symmetry.space_group_name_H-M   'P 1'
#
loop_
_entity.id
_entity.type
_entity.pdbx_description
1 polymer ?
#
loop_
_entity_poly.entity_id
_entity_poly.type
_entity_poly.pdbx_seq_one_letter_code
_entity_poly.pdbx_strand_id
1 'polypeptide(L)'
;MHKTYGTGRRKTSSARVYLYSGTGEIKINSQDVDDFTKSATLSAYLLSPLTKTQMQDKVNLNISVVGGGKSGQVGAIVHGLTRALVKYQNDLLPVSYT
;
A
#
# COMPACT_ATOMS: atom_id res chain seq x y z
N MET A 1 2.35 -11.55 -15.38
CA MET A 1 1.72 -10.81 -14.25
C MET A 1 2.58 -9.60 -13.89
N HIS A 2 1.96 -8.46 -13.80
CA HIS A 2 2.68 -7.22 -13.50
C HIS A 2 2.75 -6.99 -11.99
N LYS A 3 3.95 -6.88 -11.45
CA LYS A 3 4.17 -6.66 -10.03
C LYS A 3 4.98 -5.38 -9.84
N THR A 4 4.52 -4.51 -8.98
CA THR A 4 5.16 -3.24 -8.70
C THR A 4 5.56 -3.17 -7.23
N TYR A 5 6.69 -2.57 -6.96
CA TYR A 5 7.26 -2.51 -5.64
C TYR A 5 7.45 -1.05 -5.23
N GLY A 6 7.03 -0.72 -4.02
CA GLY A 6 7.24 0.60 -3.44
C GLY A 6 7.70 0.49 -2.00
N THR A 7 8.56 1.41 -1.59
CA THR A 7 9.02 1.48 -0.21
C THR A 7 8.57 2.78 0.41
N GLY A 8 8.30 2.74 1.71
CA GLY A 8 7.93 3.92 2.47
C GLY A 8 8.61 3.93 3.81
N ARG A 9 8.82 5.13 4.34
CA ARG A 9 9.41 5.31 5.67
C ARG A 9 8.71 6.40 6.40
N ARG A 10 8.59 6.23 7.71
CA ARG A 10 8.10 7.27 8.60
C ARG A 10 8.70 7.08 9.97
N LYS A 11 9.46 8.07 10.43
CA LYS A 11 10.20 7.98 11.69
C LYS A 11 11.12 6.77 11.63
N THR A 12 10.93 5.81 12.53
CA THR A 12 11.75 4.60 12.56
C THR A 12 11.10 3.42 11.86
N SER A 13 9.94 3.63 11.22
CA SER A 13 9.23 2.56 10.54
C SER A 13 9.62 2.50 9.08
N SER A 14 9.68 1.28 8.54
CA SER A 14 10.04 1.03 7.16
C SER A 14 9.06 0.02 6.59
N ALA A 15 8.48 0.32 5.42
CA ALA A 15 7.48 -0.54 4.77
C ALA A 15 7.92 -0.90 3.37
N ARG A 16 7.61 -2.13 2.99
CA ARG A 16 7.79 -2.63 1.63
C ARG A 16 6.42 -3.05 1.11
N VAL A 17 6.02 -2.49 -0.01
CA VAL A 17 4.71 -2.75 -0.59
C VAL A 17 4.88 -3.41 -1.94
N TYR A 18 4.34 -4.60 -2.09
CA TYR A 18 4.27 -5.30 -3.38
C TYR A 18 2.84 -5.23 -3.87
N LEU A 19 2.67 -4.70 -5.06
CA LEU A 19 1.36 -4.47 -5.66
C LEU A 19 1.28 -5.20 -6.99
N TYR A 20 0.19 -5.93 -7.21
CA TYR A 20 0.00 -6.67 -8.46
C TYR A 20 -1.50 -6.76 -8.74
N SER A 21 -1.85 -7.06 -9.98
CA SER A 21 -3.27 -7.13 -10.35
C SER A 21 -3.95 -8.25 -9.61
N GLY A 22 -5.18 -7.98 -9.17
CA GLY A 22 -5.92 -8.95 -8.40
C GLY A 22 -7.32 -8.47 -8.11
N THR A 23 -7.85 -8.88 -6.98
CA THR A 23 -9.25 -8.68 -6.63
C THR A 23 -9.46 -7.84 -5.37
N GLY A 24 -8.39 -7.33 -4.77
CA GLY A 24 -8.51 -6.49 -3.59
C GLY A 24 -8.00 -7.14 -2.31
N GLU A 25 -7.22 -8.20 -2.43
CA GLU A 25 -6.69 -8.87 -1.26
C GLU A 25 -5.49 -8.10 -0.71
N ILE A 26 -5.48 -7.82 0.59
CA ILE A 26 -4.43 -7.04 1.22
C ILE A 26 -3.95 -7.77 2.46
N LYS A 27 -2.64 -8.00 2.52
CA LYS A 27 -1.99 -8.62 3.68
C LYS A 27 -0.86 -7.74 4.17
N ILE A 28 -0.82 -7.51 5.47
CA ILE A 28 0.23 -6.72 6.12
C ILE A 28 0.88 -7.63 7.17
N ASN A 29 2.14 -7.99 6.93
CA ASN A 29 2.85 -8.94 7.80
C ASN A 29 2.02 -10.21 8.01
N SER A 30 1.37 -10.67 6.93
CA SER A 30 0.53 -11.86 6.90
C SER A 30 -0.80 -11.72 7.67
N GLN A 31 -1.19 -10.50 7.99
CA GLN A 31 -2.46 -10.21 8.67
C GLN A 31 -3.38 -9.40 7.77
N ASP A 32 -4.68 -9.51 7.98
CA ASP A 32 -5.64 -8.64 7.33
C ASP A 32 -5.47 -7.20 7.85
N VAL A 33 -5.94 -6.23 7.07
CA VAL A 33 -5.80 -4.82 7.42
C VAL A 33 -6.38 -4.53 8.82
N ASP A 34 -7.60 -4.99 9.06
CA ASP A 34 -8.27 -4.71 10.34
C ASP A 34 -7.56 -5.39 11.49
N ASP A 35 -7.04 -6.60 11.27
CA ASP A 35 -6.28 -7.31 12.29
C ASP A 35 -4.97 -6.60 12.61
N PHE A 36 -4.37 -6.01 11.61
CA PHE A 36 -3.11 -5.29 11.78
C PHE A 36 -3.31 -3.96 12.50
N THR A 37 -4.25 -3.15 12.04
CA THR A 37 -4.45 -1.81 12.58
C THR A 37 -5.22 -1.81 13.88
N LYS A 38 -6.20 -2.68 14.02
CA LYS A 38 -7.14 -2.76 15.15
C LYS A 38 -7.80 -1.42 15.39
N SER A 39 -8.01 -0.64 14.32
CA SER A 39 -8.61 0.68 14.40
C SER A 39 -9.24 1.00 13.06
N ALA A 40 -10.53 1.32 13.07
CA ALA A 40 -11.22 1.70 11.84
C ALA A 40 -10.61 2.96 11.23
N THR A 41 -10.20 3.91 12.08
CA THR A 41 -9.57 5.14 11.62
C THR A 41 -8.26 4.86 10.91
N LEU A 42 -7.40 4.02 11.49
CA LEU A 42 -6.13 3.69 10.88
C LEU A 42 -6.31 2.87 9.61
N SER A 43 -7.29 1.98 9.59
CA SER A 43 -7.58 1.20 8.40
C SER A 43 -8.02 2.10 7.25
N ALA A 44 -8.89 3.06 7.52
CA ALA A 44 -9.34 4.00 6.50
C ALA A 44 -8.18 4.84 5.98
N TYR A 45 -7.30 5.29 6.85
CA TYR A 45 -6.13 6.06 6.45
C TYR A 45 -5.19 5.24 5.59
N LEU A 46 -4.95 4.00 6.00
CA LEU A 46 -4.06 3.08 5.27
C LEU A 46 -4.58 2.82 3.86
N LEU A 47 -5.89 2.68 3.70
CA LEU A 47 -6.49 2.36 2.42
C LEU A 47 -6.78 3.60 1.57
N SER A 48 -6.55 4.80 2.10
CA SER A 48 -6.90 6.03 1.40
C SER A 48 -6.27 6.15 0.00
N PRO A 49 -5.00 5.76 -0.22
CA PRO A 49 -4.48 5.84 -1.59
C PRO A 49 -5.24 4.96 -2.58
N LEU A 50 -5.68 3.78 -2.15
CA LEU A 50 -6.47 2.90 -3.01
C LEU A 50 -7.84 3.50 -3.31
N THR A 51 -8.47 4.07 -2.29
CA THR A 51 -9.78 4.69 -2.46
C THR A 51 -9.70 5.88 -3.41
N LYS A 52 -8.67 6.71 -3.26
CA LYS A 52 -8.51 7.89 -4.11
C LYS A 52 -8.25 7.54 -5.57
N THR A 53 -7.61 6.42 -5.82
CA THR A 53 -7.30 5.98 -7.18
C THR A 53 -8.32 4.98 -7.70
N GLN A 54 -9.29 4.59 -6.89
CA GLN A 54 -10.33 3.63 -7.24
C GLN A 54 -9.73 2.28 -7.66
N MET A 55 -8.66 1.89 -6.99
CA MET A 55 -7.95 0.65 -7.32
C MET A 55 -8.21 -0.47 -6.32
N GLN A 56 -9.09 -0.25 -5.33
CA GLN A 56 -9.25 -1.19 -4.23
C GLN A 56 -9.70 -2.59 -4.66
N ASP A 57 -10.41 -2.70 -5.78
CA ASP A 57 -10.89 -4.00 -6.27
C ASP A 57 -10.07 -4.52 -7.44
N LYS A 58 -8.98 -3.84 -7.77
CA LYS A 58 -8.22 -4.15 -8.98
C LYS A 58 -6.82 -4.65 -8.70
N VAL A 59 -6.34 -4.50 -7.48
CA VAL A 59 -4.98 -4.88 -7.12
C VAL A 59 -4.97 -5.67 -5.83
N ASN A 60 -3.97 -6.52 -5.69
CA ASN A 60 -3.65 -7.19 -4.43
C ASN A 60 -2.38 -6.57 -3.88
N LEU A 61 -2.27 -6.58 -2.56
CA LEU A 61 -1.11 -6.00 -1.86
C LEU A 61 -0.53 -7.00 -0.90
N ASN A 62 0.78 -7.09 -0.91
CA ASN A 62 1.53 -7.83 0.10
C ASN A 62 2.51 -6.83 0.72
N ILE A 63 2.33 -6.55 2.00
CA ILE A 63 3.04 -5.49 2.68
C ILE A 63 3.81 -6.05 3.85
N SER A 64 5.08 -5.66 3.96
CA SER A 64 5.92 -5.93 5.13
C SER A 64 6.29 -4.62 5.77
N VAL A 65 6.15 -4.52 7.08
CA VAL A 65 6.52 -3.30 7.79
C VAL A 65 7.20 -3.67 9.09
N VAL A 66 8.24 -2.91 9.42
CA VAL A 66 9.04 -3.14 10.64
C VAL A 66 9.37 -1.80 11.28
N GLY A 67 9.64 -1.84 12.57
CA GLY A 67 10.13 -0.69 13.32
C GLY A 67 9.02 0.22 13.79
N GLY A 68 9.31 1.00 14.82
CA GLY A 68 8.41 2.03 15.32
C GLY A 68 7.11 1.52 15.89
N GLY A 69 6.21 2.46 16.17
CA GLY A 69 4.89 2.15 16.66
C GLY A 69 3.86 2.05 15.54
N LYS A 70 2.64 1.71 15.90
CA LYS A 70 1.59 1.42 14.92
C LYS A 70 1.32 2.61 14.00
N SER A 71 1.24 3.80 14.55
CA SER A 71 0.92 4.98 13.73
C SER A 71 2.05 5.27 12.74
N GLY A 72 3.31 5.12 13.15
CA GLY A 72 4.44 5.25 12.24
C GLY A 72 4.43 4.18 11.18
N GLN A 73 4.09 2.94 11.56
CA GLN A 73 4.00 1.84 10.60
C GLN A 73 2.94 2.11 9.55
N VAL A 74 1.76 2.56 9.96
CA VAL A 74 0.69 2.89 9.01
C VAL A 74 1.12 4.02 8.08
N GLY A 75 1.79 5.05 8.62
CA GLY A 75 2.31 6.13 7.79
C GLY A 75 3.32 5.66 6.76
N ALA A 76 4.22 4.75 7.16
CA ALA A 76 5.20 4.18 6.23
C ALA A 76 4.50 3.38 5.13
N ILE A 77 3.46 2.63 5.48
CA ILE A 77 2.69 1.86 4.50
C ILE A 77 2.01 2.79 3.51
N VAL A 78 1.36 3.86 3.99
CA VAL A 78 0.70 4.82 3.10
C VAL A 78 1.70 5.42 2.12
N HIS A 79 2.88 5.78 2.62
CA HIS A 79 3.93 6.35 1.77
C HIS A 79 4.36 5.34 0.69
N GLY A 80 4.65 4.10 1.10
CA GLY A 80 5.07 3.07 0.15
C GLY A 80 3.98 2.70 -0.83
N LEU A 81 2.74 2.63 -0.37
CA LEU A 81 1.60 2.31 -1.20
C LEU A 81 1.36 3.40 -2.25
N THR A 82 1.44 4.66 -1.84
CA THR A 82 1.28 5.77 -2.78
C THR A 82 2.32 5.70 -3.88
N ARG A 83 3.57 5.44 -3.52
CA ARG A 83 4.65 5.33 -4.50
C ARG A 83 4.43 4.14 -5.42
N ALA A 84 4.02 3.01 -4.88
CA ALA A 84 3.75 1.82 -5.69
C ALA A 84 2.59 2.06 -6.66
N LEU A 85 1.54 2.73 -6.21
CA LEU A 85 0.39 3.01 -7.07
C LEU A 85 0.76 3.94 -8.23
N VAL A 86 1.53 5.00 -7.95
CA VAL A 86 1.98 5.89 -9.01
C VAL A 86 2.77 5.12 -10.06
N LYS A 87 3.70 4.30 -9.59
CA LYS A 87 4.53 3.51 -10.48
C LYS A 87 3.70 2.51 -11.29
N TYR A 88 2.75 1.84 -10.63
CA TYR A 88 1.89 0.87 -11.28
C TYR A 88 1.05 1.52 -12.37
N GLN A 89 0.46 2.68 -12.08
CA GLN A 89 -0.36 3.39 -13.05
C GLN A 89 0.48 3.89 -14.23
N ASN A 90 1.68 4.39 -13.96
CA ASN A 90 2.58 4.83 -15.02
C ASN A 90 2.96 3.68 -15.95
N ASP A 91 3.18 2.50 -15.40
CA ASP A 91 3.54 1.32 -16.20
C ASP A 91 2.39 0.87 -17.08
N LEU A 92 1.15 1.15 -16.67
CA LEU A 92 -0.03 0.75 -17.44
C LEU A 92 -0.45 1.80 -18.46
N LEU A 93 0.02 3.04 -18.32
CA LEU A 93 -0.40 4.13 -19.18
C LEU A 93 0.51 4.25 -20.40
N PRO A 94 0.00 4.82 -21.51
CA PRO A 94 0.85 5.07 -22.66
C PRO A 94 2.02 5.98 -22.32
N VAL A 95 3.07 5.84 -23.09
CA VAL A 95 4.30 6.61 -22.85
C VAL A 95 4.06 8.11 -22.91
N SER A 96 3.11 8.52 -23.71
CA SER A 96 2.83 9.94 -23.90
C SER A 96 2.25 10.59 -22.65
N TYR A 97 1.95 9.83 -21.66
CA TYR A 97 1.44 10.39 -20.42
C TYR A 97 2.52 11.19 -19.71
N THR A 98 2.27 12.42 -19.40
CA THR A 98 3.20 13.25 -18.64
C THR A 98 2.46 14.39 -17.99
#